data_5a2ea6f7725d2947248bf19a6e42d5dc
#
_entry.id   5a2ea6f7725d2947248bf19a6e42d5dc
#
_cell.length_a   1.000
_cell.length_b   1.000
_cell.length_c   1.000
_cell.angle_alpha   90.00
_cell.angle_beta   90.00
_cell.angle_gamma   90.00
#
_symmetry.space_group_name_H-M   'P 1'
#
loop_
_entity.id
_entity.type
_entity.pdbx_description
1 polymer ?
#
loop_
_entity_poly.entity_id
_entity_poly.type
_entity_poly.pdbx_seq_one_letter_code
_entity_poly.pdbx_strand_id
1 'polypeptide(L)'
;MNLRIGNGFDVHRFEEGRPLFLGGILIENHTGLAGHSDADVLIHAIIDSLLGASAVGDIGELFPDTDNAFKDIRSTLLLEKVVSELASRGWGIVNVDSTVVCETPKISQYKLKMREKLAEIMQIPLDSLMIKGKTTEKLGFTGRKEGIAAFATALLEKKS
;
A
#
# COMPACT_ATOMS: atom_id res chain seq x y z
N MET A 1 16.24 -22.48 3.21
CA MET A 1 15.14 -21.49 3.24
C MET A 1 15.74 -20.12 2.96
N ASN A 2 15.37 -19.46 1.86
CA ASN A 2 15.87 -18.11 1.51
C ASN A 2 14.73 -17.12 1.70
N LEU A 3 14.61 -16.61 2.93
CA LEU A 3 13.60 -15.65 3.33
C LEU A 3 14.16 -14.24 3.31
N ARG A 4 13.34 -13.27 2.92
CA ARG A 4 13.65 -11.85 2.92
C ARG A 4 12.52 -11.06 3.57
N ILE A 5 12.89 -10.12 4.40
CA ILE A 5 11.99 -9.17 5.02
C ILE A 5 12.18 -7.80 4.41
N GLY A 6 11.10 -7.08 4.15
CA GLY A 6 11.11 -5.69 3.74
C GLY A 6 10.09 -4.89 4.51
N ASN A 7 10.35 -3.62 4.71
CA ASN A 7 9.39 -2.68 5.26
C ASN A 7 9.13 -1.56 4.25
N GLY A 8 7.95 -0.97 4.34
CA GLY A 8 7.55 0.18 3.57
C GLY A 8 6.84 1.19 4.46
N PHE A 9 7.02 2.45 4.12
CA PHE A 9 6.34 3.58 4.75
C PHE A 9 5.97 4.58 3.67
N ASP A 10 4.73 5.10 3.75
CA ASP A 10 4.31 6.19 2.89
C ASP A 10 3.36 7.12 3.61
N VAL A 11 3.27 8.36 3.15
CA VAL A 11 2.39 9.37 3.70
C VAL A 11 1.90 10.31 2.58
N HIS A 12 0.59 10.58 2.59
CA HIS A 12 -0.03 11.54 1.68
C HIS A 12 -0.92 12.50 2.46
N ARG A 13 -0.88 13.78 2.08
CA ARG A 13 -1.79 14.80 2.62
C ARG A 13 -3.16 14.67 1.99
N PHE A 14 -4.20 15.09 2.68
CA PHE A 14 -5.53 15.24 2.09
C PHE A 14 -5.54 16.36 1.04
N GLU A 15 -6.35 16.16 0.01
CA GLU A 15 -6.54 17.13 -1.08
C GLU A 15 -8.01 17.14 -1.51
N GLU A 16 -8.62 18.33 -1.41
CA GLU A 16 -10.02 18.51 -1.82
C GLU A 16 -10.23 18.21 -3.30
N GLY A 17 -11.41 17.68 -3.64
CA GLY A 17 -11.78 17.35 -5.02
C GLY A 17 -11.21 16.04 -5.55
N ARG A 18 -10.41 15.33 -4.77
CA ARG A 18 -9.92 13.99 -5.15
C ARG A 18 -10.73 12.88 -4.48
N PRO A 19 -10.98 11.76 -5.15
CA PRO A 19 -11.55 10.58 -4.52
C PRO A 19 -10.52 9.94 -3.58
N LEU A 20 -10.97 9.37 -2.46
CA LEU A 20 -10.11 8.61 -1.56
C LEU A 20 -10.08 7.15 -1.98
N PHE A 21 -8.91 6.70 -2.46
CA PHE A 21 -8.61 5.28 -2.63
C PHE A 21 -7.70 4.82 -1.49
N LEU A 22 -8.05 3.70 -0.88
CA LEU A 22 -7.28 3.12 0.21
C LEU A 22 -7.40 1.60 0.18
N GLY A 23 -6.26 0.91 0.10
CA GLY A 23 -6.24 -0.55 -0.01
C GLY A 23 -6.94 -1.07 -1.26
N GLY A 24 -6.91 -0.32 -2.35
CA GLY A 24 -7.50 -0.67 -3.64
C GLY A 24 -8.99 -0.44 -3.74
N ILE A 25 -9.65 0.08 -2.72
CA ILE A 25 -11.08 0.38 -2.71
C ILE A 25 -11.37 1.88 -2.62
N LEU A 26 -12.48 2.31 -3.19
CA LEU A 26 -12.98 3.68 -3.04
C LEU A 26 -13.65 3.84 -1.67
N ILE A 27 -13.24 4.84 -0.92
CA ILE A 27 -13.90 5.28 0.31
C ILE A 27 -14.81 6.46 -0.05
N GLU A 28 -16.10 6.19 -0.13
CA GLU A 28 -17.09 7.19 -0.52
C GLU A 28 -17.24 8.30 0.55
N ASN A 29 -17.64 9.50 0.09
CA ASN A 29 -17.92 10.65 0.94
C ASN A 29 -16.75 11.06 1.84
N HIS A 30 -15.52 10.92 1.34
CA HIS A 30 -14.31 11.31 2.04
C HIS A 30 -13.35 12.07 1.13
N THR A 31 -12.63 13.05 1.69
CA THR A 31 -11.56 13.75 0.98
C THR A 31 -10.44 12.78 0.61
N GLY A 32 -9.98 12.82 -0.63
CA GLY A 32 -8.90 11.99 -1.13
C GLY A 32 -7.51 12.48 -0.75
N LEU A 33 -6.52 11.80 -1.28
CA LEU A 33 -5.11 12.08 -1.00
C LEU A 33 -4.43 12.71 -2.23
N ALA A 34 -3.48 13.61 -1.97
CA ALA A 34 -2.63 14.22 -2.98
C ALA A 34 -1.55 13.25 -3.46
N GLY A 35 -1.32 13.20 -4.76
CA GLY A 35 -0.26 12.40 -5.37
C GLY A 35 -0.36 12.33 -6.87
N HIS A 36 0.68 11.79 -7.52
CA HIS A 36 0.75 11.65 -8.97
C HIS A 36 -0.20 10.55 -9.50
N SER A 37 -0.31 9.43 -8.76
CA SER A 37 -1.27 8.35 -8.98
C SER A 37 -2.61 8.62 -8.28
N ASP A 38 -3.40 7.59 -8.00
CA ASP A 38 -4.57 7.68 -7.11
C ASP A 38 -4.21 7.92 -5.62
N ALA A 39 -2.92 7.97 -5.30
CA ALA A 39 -2.37 8.23 -3.97
C ALA A 39 -2.83 7.24 -2.89
N ASP A 40 -3.04 5.97 -3.25
CA ASP A 40 -3.34 4.90 -2.29
C ASP A 40 -2.11 4.62 -1.41
N VAL A 41 -2.04 5.32 -0.29
CA VAL A 41 -0.90 5.30 0.62
C VAL A 41 -0.62 3.91 1.19
N LEU A 42 -1.65 3.07 1.37
CA LEU A 42 -1.48 1.70 1.85
C LEU A 42 -0.82 0.82 0.79
N ILE A 43 -1.29 0.90 -0.46
CA ILE A 43 -0.67 0.15 -1.56
C ILE A 43 0.78 0.59 -1.78
N HIS A 44 1.07 1.89 -1.71
CA HIS A 44 2.43 2.39 -1.86
C HIS A 44 3.38 1.83 -0.78
N ALA A 45 2.94 1.81 0.48
CA ALA A 45 3.73 1.20 1.56
C ALA A 45 3.94 -0.32 1.34
N ILE A 46 2.92 -1.03 0.86
CA ILE A 46 3.03 -2.45 0.53
C ILE A 46 4.02 -2.66 -0.61
N ILE A 47 3.94 -1.88 -1.69
CA ILE A 47 4.88 -1.95 -2.82
C ILE A 47 6.32 -1.77 -2.34
N ASP A 48 6.59 -0.76 -1.54
CA ASP A 48 7.94 -0.51 -1.02
C ASP A 48 8.44 -1.66 -0.14
N SER A 49 7.57 -2.27 0.67
CA SER A 49 7.94 -3.43 1.48
C SER A 49 8.33 -4.64 0.62
N LEU A 50 7.61 -4.87 -0.48
CA LEU A 50 7.88 -5.95 -1.43
C LEU A 50 9.17 -5.72 -2.22
N LEU A 51 9.35 -4.50 -2.74
CA LEU A 51 10.54 -4.13 -3.50
C LEU A 51 11.80 -4.15 -2.62
N GLY A 52 11.71 -3.63 -1.40
CA GLY A 52 12.80 -3.66 -0.44
C GLY A 52 13.20 -5.09 -0.05
N ALA A 53 12.23 -5.98 0.22
CA ALA A 53 12.50 -7.38 0.53
C ALA A 53 13.21 -8.12 -0.61
N SER A 54 12.86 -7.81 -1.86
CA SER A 54 13.44 -8.42 -3.05
C SER A 54 14.75 -7.77 -3.51
N ALA A 55 15.12 -6.62 -2.93
CA ALA A 55 16.25 -5.78 -3.33
C ALA A 55 16.18 -5.33 -4.82
N VAL A 56 14.97 -5.05 -5.30
CA VAL A 56 14.71 -4.57 -6.67
C VAL A 56 14.74 -3.04 -6.75
N GLY A 57 14.48 -2.34 -5.66
CA GLY A 57 14.45 -0.88 -5.60
C GLY A 57 13.32 -0.38 -4.72
N ASP A 58 12.78 0.77 -5.04
CA ASP A 58 11.62 1.38 -4.42
C ASP A 58 10.56 1.81 -5.46
N ILE A 59 9.41 2.28 -4.97
CA ILE A 59 8.29 2.68 -5.84
C ILE A 59 8.68 3.85 -6.76
N GLY A 60 9.48 4.81 -6.30
CA GLY A 60 9.93 5.95 -7.08
C GLY A 60 10.89 5.58 -8.21
N GLU A 61 11.72 4.56 -8.01
CA GLU A 61 12.61 4.03 -9.05
C GLU A 61 11.84 3.30 -10.15
N LEU A 62 10.83 2.50 -9.80
CA LEU A 62 10.05 1.73 -10.77
C LEU A 62 8.97 2.56 -11.47
N PHE A 63 8.39 3.51 -10.76
CA PHE A 63 7.23 4.31 -11.20
C PHE A 63 7.46 5.79 -10.91
N PRO A 64 8.43 6.43 -11.57
CA PRO A 64 8.76 7.82 -11.28
C PRO A 64 7.57 8.75 -11.54
N ASP A 65 7.33 9.68 -10.64
CA ASP A 65 6.28 10.70 -10.73
C ASP A 65 6.51 11.70 -11.88
N THR A 66 7.69 11.70 -12.46
CA THR A 66 8.01 12.47 -13.67
C THR A 66 7.51 11.82 -14.95
N ASP A 67 7.12 10.54 -14.92
CA ASP A 67 6.60 9.82 -16.09
C ASP A 67 5.08 9.95 -16.17
N ASN A 68 4.61 10.64 -17.23
CA ASN A 68 3.18 10.81 -17.50
C ASN A 68 2.40 9.50 -17.69
N ALA A 69 3.07 8.39 -17.98
CA ALA A 69 2.43 7.08 -18.07
C ALA A 69 1.80 6.61 -16.74
N PHE A 70 2.27 7.16 -15.61
CA PHE A 70 1.77 6.83 -14.28
C PHE A 70 0.87 7.91 -13.68
N LYS A 71 0.60 8.98 -14.44
CA LYS A 71 -0.31 10.03 -13.98
C LYS A 71 -1.73 9.48 -13.82
N ASP A 72 -2.33 9.71 -12.66
CA ASP A 72 -3.67 9.27 -12.27
C ASP A 72 -3.90 7.73 -12.36
N ILE A 73 -2.80 6.95 -12.46
CA ILE A 73 -2.90 5.50 -12.51
C ILE A 73 -3.44 4.95 -11.17
N ARG A 74 -4.23 3.89 -11.26
CA ARG A 74 -4.65 3.15 -10.07
C ARG A 74 -3.46 2.41 -9.46
N SER A 75 -3.24 2.60 -8.17
CA SER A 75 -2.12 1.94 -7.46
C SER A 75 -2.27 0.41 -7.44
N THR A 76 -3.48 -0.11 -7.62
CA THR A 76 -3.71 -1.56 -7.82
C THR A 76 -2.96 -2.09 -9.03
N LEU A 77 -2.90 -1.33 -10.14
CA LEU A 77 -2.13 -1.71 -11.34
C LEU A 77 -0.62 -1.66 -11.10
N LEU A 78 -0.15 -0.73 -10.27
CA LEU A 78 1.26 -0.69 -9.86
C LEU A 78 1.60 -1.95 -9.04
N LEU A 79 0.74 -2.32 -8.09
CA LEU A 79 0.92 -3.52 -7.28
C LEU A 79 0.93 -4.79 -8.14
N GLU A 80 0.02 -4.92 -9.11
CA GLU A 80 0.00 -6.04 -10.06
C GLU A 80 1.33 -6.18 -10.82
N LYS A 81 1.90 -5.05 -11.29
CA LYS A 81 3.21 -5.04 -11.96
C LYS A 81 4.33 -5.50 -11.03
N VAL A 82 4.33 -5.04 -9.78
CA VAL A 82 5.32 -5.45 -8.77
C VAL A 82 5.21 -6.95 -8.47
N VAL A 83 4.00 -7.46 -8.27
CA VAL A 83 3.77 -8.91 -8.04
C VAL A 83 4.30 -9.74 -9.22
N SER A 84 4.03 -9.30 -10.45
CA SER A 84 4.55 -9.96 -11.67
C SER A 84 6.08 -9.93 -11.74
N GLU A 85 6.70 -8.79 -11.41
CA GLU A 85 8.15 -8.63 -11.38
C GLU A 85 8.79 -9.55 -10.33
N LEU A 86 8.21 -9.63 -9.14
CA LEU A 86 8.67 -10.54 -8.10
C LEU A 86 8.60 -12.00 -8.55
N ALA A 87 7.48 -12.40 -9.16
CA ALA A 87 7.29 -13.75 -9.66
C ALA A 87 8.30 -14.10 -10.76
N SER A 88 8.58 -13.17 -11.69
CA SER A 88 9.59 -13.36 -12.75
C SER A 88 11.00 -13.58 -12.21
N ARG A 89 11.29 -13.01 -11.04
CA ARG A 89 12.54 -13.18 -10.30
C ARG A 89 12.54 -14.38 -9.36
N GLY A 90 11.49 -15.18 -9.34
CA GLY A 90 11.36 -16.36 -8.48
C GLY A 90 11.08 -16.04 -7.01
N TRP A 91 10.54 -14.85 -6.70
CA TRP A 91 10.08 -14.53 -5.36
C TRP A 91 8.59 -14.86 -5.19
N GLY A 92 8.24 -15.45 -4.05
CA GLY A 92 6.87 -15.61 -3.59
C GLY A 92 6.60 -14.76 -2.36
N ILE A 93 5.39 -14.19 -2.27
CA ILE A 93 4.96 -13.47 -1.07
C ILE A 93 4.45 -14.49 -0.06
N VAL A 94 5.03 -14.51 1.14
CA VAL A 94 4.63 -15.40 2.25
C VAL A 94 3.52 -14.75 3.06
N ASN A 95 3.77 -13.52 3.53
CA ASN A 95 2.75 -12.72 4.20
C ASN A 95 3.06 -11.23 4.15
N VAL A 96 2.03 -10.41 4.39
CA VAL A 96 2.13 -8.97 4.55
C VAL A 96 1.34 -8.54 5.78
N ASP A 97 1.97 -7.74 6.64
CA ASP A 97 1.32 -7.06 7.76
C ASP A 97 1.41 -5.55 7.56
N SER A 98 0.32 -4.83 7.77
CA SER A 98 0.27 -3.40 7.52
C SER A 98 -0.54 -2.64 8.56
N THR A 99 -0.26 -1.35 8.69
CA THR A 99 -0.96 -0.44 9.59
C THR A 99 -1.23 0.87 8.87
N VAL A 100 -2.50 1.26 8.83
CA VAL A 100 -2.93 2.58 8.37
C VAL A 100 -3.12 3.48 9.58
N VAL A 101 -2.49 4.64 9.55
CA VAL A 101 -2.52 5.62 10.64
C VAL A 101 -3.31 6.85 10.20
N CYS A 102 -4.50 7.03 10.73
CA CYS A 102 -5.36 8.18 10.46
C CYS A 102 -6.44 8.33 11.55
N GLU A 103 -6.93 9.54 11.73
CA GLU A 103 -8.10 9.80 12.56
C GLU A 103 -9.41 9.46 11.83
N THR A 104 -9.40 9.62 10.51
CA THR A 104 -10.53 9.38 9.60
C THR A 104 -9.98 8.97 8.23
N PRO A 105 -10.62 8.05 7.49
CA PRO A 105 -11.81 7.26 7.82
C PRO A 105 -11.57 6.21 8.90
N LYS A 106 -12.64 5.62 9.43
CA LYS A 106 -12.54 4.53 10.39
C LYS A 106 -12.22 3.21 9.66
N ILE A 107 -10.96 2.81 9.70
CA ILE A 107 -10.40 1.69 8.91
C ILE A 107 -11.14 0.37 9.16
N SER A 108 -11.60 0.12 10.38
CA SER A 108 -12.29 -1.14 10.73
C SER A 108 -13.50 -1.47 9.84
N GLN A 109 -14.17 -0.45 9.29
CA GLN A 109 -15.34 -0.62 8.43
C GLN A 109 -14.97 -1.14 7.03
N TYR A 110 -13.76 -0.89 6.58
CA TYR A 110 -13.29 -1.20 5.23
C TYR A 110 -12.27 -2.34 5.18
N LYS A 111 -11.76 -2.73 6.35
CA LYS A 111 -10.64 -3.68 6.50
C LYS A 111 -10.83 -4.98 5.71
N LEU A 112 -12.00 -5.60 5.79
CA LEU A 112 -12.25 -6.86 5.09
C LEU A 112 -12.19 -6.68 3.58
N LYS A 113 -12.88 -5.69 3.04
CA LYS A 113 -12.89 -5.39 1.59
C LYS A 113 -11.49 -5.08 1.06
N MET A 114 -10.70 -4.30 1.79
CA MET A 114 -9.30 -4.01 1.43
C MET A 114 -8.46 -5.29 1.43
N ARG A 115 -8.58 -6.14 2.46
CA ARG A 115 -7.85 -7.41 2.54
C ARG A 115 -8.21 -8.35 1.39
N GLU A 116 -9.49 -8.51 1.08
CA GLU A 116 -9.95 -9.33 -0.03
C GLU A 116 -9.36 -8.84 -1.36
N LYS A 117 -9.45 -7.53 -1.62
CA LYS A 117 -8.93 -6.93 -2.85
C LYS A 117 -7.42 -7.10 -2.98
N LEU A 118 -6.66 -6.81 -1.93
CA LEU A 118 -5.21 -6.87 -1.96
C LEU A 118 -4.68 -8.31 -1.96
N ALA A 119 -5.32 -9.24 -1.25
CA ALA A 119 -4.95 -10.65 -1.27
C ALA A 119 -5.13 -11.27 -2.65
N GLU A 120 -6.23 -10.91 -3.35
CA GLU A 120 -6.46 -11.30 -4.74
C GLU A 120 -5.33 -10.81 -5.67
N ILE A 121 -4.96 -9.53 -5.60
CA ILE A 121 -3.90 -8.93 -6.42
C ILE A 121 -2.55 -9.59 -6.13
N MET A 122 -2.22 -9.77 -4.86
CA MET A 122 -0.95 -10.38 -4.44
C MET A 122 -0.93 -11.90 -4.60
N GLN A 123 -2.06 -12.52 -4.96
CA GLN A 123 -2.20 -13.98 -5.12
C GLN A 123 -1.79 -14.76 -3.86
N ILE A 124 -2.18 -14.26 -2.69
CA ILE A 124 -1.93 -14.86 -1.39
C ILE A 124 -3.25 -15.18 -0.67
N PRO A 125 -3.25 -16.16 0.25
CA PRO A 125 -4.41 -16.41 1.10
C PRO A 125 -4.78 -15.18 1.95
N LEU A 126 -6.07 -15.03 2.25
CA LEU A 126 -6.56 -13.89 3.03
C LEU A 126 -5.96 -13.82 4.44
N ASP A 127 -5.63 -14.95 5.03
CA ASP A 127 -4.98 -15.06 6.34
C ASP A 127 -3.49 -14.71 6.33
N SER A 128 -2.88 -14.60 5.14
CA SER A 128 -1.51 -14.12 4.95
C SER A 128 -1.40 -12.60 4.81
N LEU A 129 -2.53 -11.88 4.87
CA LEU A 129 -2.57 -10.41 4.81
C LEU A 129 -3.31 -9.84 6.02
N MET A 130 -2.65 -8.93 6.75
CA MET A 130 -3.32 -8.16 7.81
C MET A 130 -3.24 -6.67 7.53
N ILE A 131 -4.34 -5.99 7.80
CA ILE A 131 -4.46 -4.53 7.78
C ILE A 131 -5.00 -4.09 9.14
N LYS A 132 -4.25 -3.23 9.83
CA LYS A 132 -4.63 -2.63 11.11
C LYS A 132 -4.87 -1.14 10.92
N GLY A 133 -5.83 -0.59 11.63
CA GLY A 133 -6.04 0.86 11.72
C GLY A 133 -5.59 1.37 13.08
N LYS A 134 -4.92 2.51 13.10
CA LYS A 134 -4.50 3.22 14.30
C LYS A 134 -4.78 4.72 14.17
N THR A 135 -5.16 5.33 15.29
CA THR A 135 -5.08 6.78 15.45
C THR A 135 -3.76 7.16 16.12
N THR A 136 -3.39 8.41 16.06
CA THR A 136 -2.29 8.97 16.87
C THR A 136 -2.79 9.72 18.09
N GLU A 137 -4.01 9.43 18.54
CA GLU A 137 -4.63 10.09 19.71
C GLU A 137 -4.63 11.63 19.60
N LYS A 138 -4.94 12.13 18.41
CA LYS A 138 -4.93 13.55 18.02
C LYS A 138 -3.55 14.23 18.04
N LEU A 139 -2.48 13.44 18.08
CA LEU A 139 -1.10 13.95 18.03
C LEU A 139 -0.57 13.94 16.60
N GLY A 140 0.27 14.92 16.29
CA GLY A 140 0.98 15.04 15.02
C GLY A 140 0.07 15.34 13.82
N PHE A 141 0.62 15.18 12.61
CA PHE A 141 -0.09 15.52 11.37
C PHE A 141 -1.31 14.61 11.11
N THR A 142 -1.22 13.32 11.42
CA THR A 142 -2.35 12.41 11.31
C THR A 142 -3.44 12.76 12.34
N GLY A 143 -3.02 13.11 13.56
CA GLY A 143 -3.93 13.54 14.63
C GLY A 143 -4.64 14.86 14.32
N ARG A 144 -3.99 15.76 13.58
CA ARG A 144 -4.59 17.00 13.07
C ARG A 144 -5.39 16.80 11.77
N LYS A 145 -5.51 15.57 11.28
CA LYS A 145 -6.22 15.22 10.05
C LYS A 145 -5.66 15.91 8.80
N GLU A 146 -4.34 16.06 8.72
CA GLU A 146 -3.67 16.64 7.57
C GLU A 146 -3.41 15.61 6.46
N GLY A 147 -3.40 14.32 6.81
CA GLY A 147 -3.16 13.23 5.88
C GLY A 147 -3.27 11.86 6.52
N ILE A 148 -2.87 10.86 5.77
CA ILE A 148 -2.81 9.44 6.17
C ILE A 148 -1.38 8.94 6.00
N ALA A 149 -0.89 8.19 6.99
CA ALA A 149 0.34 7.42 6.88
C ALA A 149 0.04 5.92 6.84
N ALA A 150 0.90 5.15 6.21
CA ALA A 150 0.83 3.71 6.20
C ALA A 150 2.21 3.08 6.38
N PHE A 151 2.23 1.96 7.08
CA PHE A 151 3.38 1.08 7.25
C PHE A 151 3.03 -0.29 6.71
N ALA A 152 4.00 -0.96 6.09
CA ALA A 152 3.86 -2.35 5.69
C ALA A 152 5.15 -3.11 5.95
N THR A 153 5.02 -4.39 6.26
CA THR A 153 6.13 -5.33 6.34
C THR A 153 5.76 -6.56 5.54
N ALA A 154 6.64 -6.96 4.64
CA ALA A 154 6.46 -8.14 3.81
C ALA A 154 7.53 -9.19 4.11
N LEU A 155 7.14 -10.45 4.08
CA LEU A 155 8.02 -11.60 4.07
C LEU A 155 7.94 -12.26 2.70
N LEU A 156 9.08 -12.39 2.04
CA LEU A 156 9.23 -13.10 0.77
C LEU A 156 10.02 -14.39 0.95
N GLU A 157 9.74 -15.36 0.10
CA GLU A 157 10.50 -16.60 -0.04
C GLU A 157 10.96 -16.77 -1.48
N LYS A 158 12.25 -17.14 -1.66
CA LYS A 158 12.77 -17.53 -2.98
C LYS A 158 12.28 -18.92 -3.33
N LYS A 159 11.53 -19.03 -4.42
CA LYS A 159 11.10 -20.32 -4.96
C LYS A 159 12.30 -21.01 -5.60
N SER A 160 12.40 -22.30 -5.34
CA SER A 160 13.43 -23.19 -5.92
C SER A 160 13.23 -23.36 -7.42
#